data_2eb6b385db4e6c23fbe61928934e4ffa
#
_entry.id   2eb6b385db4e6c23fbe61928934e4ffa
#
_cell.length_a   1.000
_cell.length_b   1.000
_cell.length_c   1.000
_cell.angle_alpha   90.00
_cell.angle_beta   90.00
_cell.angle_gamma   90.00
#
_symmetry.space_group_name_H-M   'P 1'
#
loop_
_entity.id
_entity.type
_entity.pdbx_description
1 polymer ?
#
loop_
_entity_poly.entity_id
_entity_poly.type
_entity_poly.pdbx_seq_one_letter_code
_entity_poly.pdbx_strand_id
1 'polypeptide(L)'
;AMIAKREEEIRAFKPKEYYGITLKAGDITWTWKEPKSKSFRTFNKERAEELSNVLRNQFLEVNSVTSKEKKTFAPGLYDLTTLQREANQRYGYSAKQTLNIMQRLYENHKVLTYPRTDSRYIGKDIVPTIKERLRACATGPYRKPAGALMNQPVRANGSFVDDKKVSDHHAIIPTEQFVQLDHMTNEERKIYDMVVRRFLSVLYPPFVYEQVSMEGIVAGELFAASGKVVKSAGWKDVYENTDDTEEDEDTADDAQKLKDQKLPQMKKGERLHIENVSMNTGRTKPPARFTEATLLAAMENPVRYMESHDTKAAKTLGETGGLGTVATRADIIEKLFNSFLMEKKGNEIHLT
;
A
#
# COMPACT_ATOMS: atom_id res chain seq x y z
N ALA A 1 7.59 11.82 22.04
CA ALA A 1 6.32 12.54 21.87
C ALA A 1 5.31 11.78 21.02
N MET A 2 5.56 11.48 19.70
CA MET A 2 4.59 10.81 18.83
C MET A 2 4.10 9.45 19.36
N ILE A 3 5.01 8.61 19.82
CA ILE A 3 4.66 7.29 20.40
C ILE A 3 3.86 7.45 21.68
N ALA A 4 4.27 8.39 22.57
CA ALA A 4 3.52 8.66 23.80
C ALA A 4 2.09 9.12 23.53
N LYS A 5 1.91 10.05 22.59
CA LYS A 5 0.58 10.50 22.15
C LYS A 5 -0.27 9.33 21.62
N ARG A 6 0.32 8.42 20.85
CA ARG A 6 -0.36 7.23 20.34
C ARG A 6 -0.78 6.30 21.48
N GLU A 7 0.04 6.09 22.48
CA GLU A 7 -0.33 5.30 23.68
C GLU A 7 -1.47 5.94 24.47
N GLU A 8 -1.49 7.27 24.58
CA GLU A 8 -2.61 8.01 25.20
C GLU A 8 -3.90 7.84 24.40
N GLU A 9 -3.84 7.96 23.06
CA GLU A 9 -4.98 7.73 22.18
C GLU A 9 -5.54 6.31 22.34
N ILE A 10 -4.67 5.30 22.41
CA ILE A 10 -5.06 3.90 22.60
C ILE A 10 -5.72 3.70 23.96
N ARG A 11 -5.15 4.26 25.05
CA ARG A 11 -5.71 4.14 26.40
C ARG A 11 -7.05 4.86 26.55
N ALA A 12 -7.22 5.98 25.87
CA ALA A 12 -8.47 6.76 25.92
C ALA A 12 -9.56 6.19 25.00
N PHE A 13 -9.21 5.27 24.10
CA PHE A 13 -10.14 4.75 23.09
C PHE A 13 -11.22 3.88 23.73
N LYS A 14 -12.47 4.14 23.35
CA LYS A 14 -13.65 3.34 23.75
C LYS A 14 -14.23 2.66 22.52
N PRO A 15 -14.16 1.32 22.43
CA PRO A 15 -14.74 0.57 21.32
C PRO A 15 -16.25 0.81 21.23
N LYS A 16 -16.74 1.00 19.99
CA LYS A 16 -18.16 1.07 19.68
C LYS A 16 -18.55 -0.09 18.79
N GLU A 17 -19.67 -0.73 19.08
CA GLU A 17 -20.23 -1.75 18.20
C GLU A 17 -20.85 -1.10 16.97
N TYR A 18 -20.67 -1.74 15.82
CA TYR A 18 -21.31 -1.38 14.57
C TYR A 18 -21.92 -2.60 13.90
N TYR A 19 -22.87 -2.35 13.03
CA TYR A 19 -23.65 -3.37 12.34
C TYR A 19 -23.66 -3.09 10.86
N GLY A 20 -23.45 -4.14 10.06
CA GLY A 20 -23.57 -4.14 8.62
C GLY A 20 -24.59 -5.15 8.19
N ILE A 21 -25.20 -4.97 7.02
CA ILE A 21 -26.15 -5.91 6.43
C ILE A 21 -25.64 -6.31 5.06
N THR A 22 -25.58 -7.61 4.83
CA THR A 22 -25.33 -8.19 3.52
C THR A 22 -26.49 -9.09 3.13
N LEU A 23 -26.76 -9.18 1.85
CA LEU A 23 -27.72 -10.12 1.31
C LEU A 23 -27.13 -10.83 0.08
N LYS A 24 -27.67 -12.03 -0.17
CA LYS A 24 -27.34 -12.81 -1.36
C LYS A 24 -28.54 -12.80 -2.31
N ALA A 25 -28.30 -12.37 -3.53
CA ALA A 25 -29.30 -12.38 -4.59
C ALA A 25 -28.59 -12.50 -5.95
N GLY A 26 -28.99 -13.48 -6.77
CA GLY A 26 -28.43 -13.73 -8.10
C GLY A 26 -26.92 -14.08 -8.08
N ASP A 27 -26.49 -14.90 -7.14
CA ASP A 27 -25.08 -15.27 -6.89
C ASP A 27 -24.15 -14.10 -6.55
N ILE A 28 -24.74 -12.95 -6.19
CA ILE A 28 -24.01 -11.74 -5.81
C ILE A 28 -24.25 -11.46 -4.32
N THR A 29 -23.18 -11.07 -3.63
CA THR A 29 -23.25 -10.52 -2.28
C THR A 29 -23.39 -9.00 -2.38
N TRP A 30 -24.54 -8.51 -1.92
CA TRP A 30 -24.87 -7.09 -1.88
C TRP A 30 -24.69 -6.57 -0.47
N THR A 31 -24.10 -5.41 -0.32
CA THR A 31 -23.86 -4.77 0.98
C THR A 31 -24.67 -3.51 1.11
N TRP A 32 -25.40 -3.39 2.21
CA TRP A 32 -26.20 -2.21 2.52
C TRP A 32 -25.33 -0.97 2.68
N LYS A 33 -25.77 0.12 2.07
CA LYS A 33 -25.15 1.43 2.16
C LYS A 33 -26.04 2.36 2.95
N GLU A 34 -25.60 2.74 4.14
CA GLU A 34 -26.36 3.61 5.03
C GLU A 34 -26.59 4.98 4.38
N PRO A 35 -27.87 5.45 4.25
CA PRO A 35 -28.17 6.62 3.43
C PRO A 35 -27.51 7.93 3.89
N LYS A 36 -27.38 8.14 5.20
CA LYS A 36 -26.85 9.39 5.77
C LYS A 36 -25.33 9.45 5.71
N SER A 37 -24.66 8.42 6.21
CA SER A 37 -23.22 8.37 6.32
C SER A 37 -22.52 7.91 5.03
N LYS A 38 -23.27 7.31 4.09
CA LYS A 38 -22.75 6.62 2.89
C LYS A 38 -21.79 5.46 3.22
N SER A 39 -21.79 5.01 4.47
CA SER A 39 -20.97 3.92 4.99
C SER A 39 -21.69 2.58 4.80
N PHE A 40 -20.93 1.49 4.80
CA PHE A 40 -21.44 0.12 4.79
C PHE A 40 -21.71 -0.42 6.21
N ARG A 41 -21.84 0.47 7.19
CA ARG A 41 -22.15 0.13 8.58
C ARG A 41 -22.97 1.22 9.26
N THR A 42 -23.69 0.83 10.31
CA THR A 42 -24.40 1.73 11.22
C THR A 42 -24.01 1.43 12.67
N PHE A 43 -24.11 2.43 13.54
CA PHE A 43 -23.98 2.25 14.99
C PHE A 43 -25.33 2.05 15.68
N ASN A 44 -26.43 2.07 14.94
CA ASN A 44 -27.78 1.84 15.45
C ASN A 44 -28.18 0.37 15.25
N LYS A 45 -28.16 -0.40 16.34
CA LYS A 45 -28.51 -1.82 16.37
C LYS A 45 -29.96 -2.07 15.96
N GLU A 46 -30.90 -1.32 16.53
CA GLU A 46 -32.32 -1.46 16.30
C GLU A 46 -32.65 -1.27 14.81
N ARG A 47 -32.06 -0.24 14.20
CA ARG A 47 -32.21 0.03 12.75
C ARG A 47 -31.70 -1.15 11.89
N ALA A 48 -30.58 -1.75 12.27
CA ALA A 48 -30.03 -2.89 11.55
C ALA A 48 -30.91 -4.15 11.70
N GLU A 49 -31.42 -4.40 12.89
CA GLU A 49 -32.32 -5.52 13.18
C GLU A 49 -33.67 -5.37 12.43
N GLU A 50 -34.29 -4.21 12.49
CA GLU A 50 -35.52 -3.91 11.76
C GLU A 50 -35.33 -4.11 10.26
N LEU A 51 -34.28 -3.54 9.70
CA LEU A 51 -33.98 -3.67 8.27
C LEU A 51 -33.71 -5.12 7.88
N SER A 52 -32.94 -5.86 8.65
CA SER A 52 -32.67 -7.27 8.39
C SER A 52 -33.95 -8.14 8.35
N ASN A 53 -34.95 -7.80 9.17
CA ASN A 53 -36.24 -8.49 9.17
C ASN A 53 -37.08 -8.13 7.95
N VAL A 54 -37.15 -6.85 7.58
CA VAL A 54 -37.93 -6.36 6.41
C VAL A 54 -37.39 -6.93 5.10
N LEU A 55 -36.10 -7.19 4.98
CA LEU A 55 -35.44 -7.67 3.75
C LEU A 55 -35.76 -9.13 3.40
N ARG A 56 -36.23 -9.92 4.35
CA ARG A 56 -36.52 -11.34 4.13
C ARG A 56 -37.66 -11.52 3.14
N ASN A 57 -37.52 -12.45 2.22
CA ASN A 57 -38.50 -12.76 1.19
C ASN A 57 -38.87 -11.58 0.26
N GLN A 58 -37.98 -10.60 0.14
CA GLN A 58 -38.10 -9.48 -0.78
C GLN A 58 -37.33 -9.77 -2.10
N PHE A 59 -37.50 -8.84 -3.03
CA PHE A 59 -36.72 -8.80 -4.28
C PHE A 59 -35.81 -7.57 -4.29
N LEU A 60 -34.60 -7.76 -4.72
CA LEU A 60 -33.70 -6.67 -5.04
C LEU A 60 -33.93 -6.27 -6.50
N GLU A 61 -34.16 -5.00 -6.74
CA GLU A 61 -34.20 -4.44 -8.09
C GLU A 61 -32.87 -3.76 -8.41
N VAL A 62 -32.24 -4.15 -9.50
CA VAL A 62 -30.98 -3.55 -9.98
C VAL A 62 -31.26 -2.12 -10.45
N ASN A 63 -30.76 -1.13 -9.73
CA ASN A 63 -30.97 0.28 -10.00
C ASN A 63 -29.95 0.85 -10.99
N SER A 64 -28.69 0.43 -10.87
CA SER A 64 -27.64 0.85 -11.78
C SER A 64 -26.55 -0.22 -11.94
N VAL A 65 -25.97 -0.26 -13.11
CA VAL A 65 -24.77 -1.04 -13.44
C VAL A 65 -23.83 -0.10 -14.17
N THR A 66 -22.65 0.14 -13.60
CA THR A 66 -21.65 1.00 -14.22
C THR A 66 -20.34 0.22 -14.38
N SER A 67 -19.66 0.45 -15.48
CA SER A 67 -18.35 -0.12 -15.75
C SER A 67 -17.40 0.98 -16.16
N LYS A 68 -16.21 1.02 -15.53
CA LYS A 68 -15.17 2.00 -15.84
C LYS A 68 -13.82 1.33 -15.96
N GLU A 69 -13.13 1.58 -17.07
CA GLU A 69 -11.73 1.21 -17.18
C GLU A 69 -10.89 2.06 -16.24
N LYS A 70 -10.06 1.40 -15.43
CA LYS A 70 -9.09 2.02 -14.52
C LYS A 70 -7.69 1.54 -14.84
N LYS A 71 -6.73 2.44 -14.62
CA LYS A 71 -5.31 2.18 -14.79
C LYS A 71 -4.60 2.52 -13.50
N THR A 72 -3.73 1.62 -13.06
CA THR A 72 -2.80 1.90 -11.95
C THR A 72 -1.38 1.74 -12.45
N PHE A 73 -0.55 2.73 -12.08
CA PHE A 73 0.87 2.72 -12.42
C PHE A 73 1.67 2.07 -11.31
N ALA A 74 2.85 1.56 -11.65
CA ALA A 74 3.77 1.04 -10.66
C ALA A 74 4.11 2.12 -9.63
N PRO A 75 4.33 1.75 -8.36
CA PRO A 75 4.89 2.65 -7.36
C PRO A 75 6.23 3.22 -7.87
N GLY A 76 6.57 4.44 -7.50
CA GLY A 76 7.83 5.08 -7.89
C GLY A 76 9.06 4.31 -7.38
N LEU A 77 10.23 4.61 -7.93
CA LEU A 77 11.49 4.02 -7.49
C LEU A 77 11.72 4.23 -5.99
N TYR A 78 12.62 3.47 -5.40
CA TYR A 78 12.95 3.60 -3.98
C TYR A 78 13.88 4.75 -3.68
N ASP A 79 13.52 5.55 -2.69
CA ASP A 79 14.44 6.21 -1.78
C ASP A 79 14.75 5.30 -0.58
N LEU A 80 15.67 5.71 0.27
CA LEU A 80 16.05 4.88 1.43
C LEU A 80 14.87 4.68 2.40
N THR A 81 14.13 5.72 2.72
CA THR A 81 13.04 5.63 3.71
C THR A 81 11.93 4.73 3.25
N THR A 82 11.51 4.81 1.99
CA THR A 82 10.47 3.92 1.44
C THR A 82 10.95 2.47 1.43
N LEU A 83 12.20 2.21 1.06
CA LEU A 83 12.76 0.87 1.10
C LEU A 83 12.81 0.31 2.53
N GLN A 84 13.25 1.10 3.51
CA GLN A 84 13.26 0.72 4.92
C GLN A 84 11.86 0.39 5.45
N ARG A 85 10.85 1.19 5.07
CA ARG A 85 9.46 0.98 5.46
C ARG A 85 8.91 -0.33 4.91
N GLU A 86 9.05 -0.56 3.62
CA GLU A 86 8.55 -1.77 2.99
C GLU A 86 9.33 -3.03 3.43
N ALA A 87 10.66 -2.94 3.65
CA ALA A 87 11.44 -4.04 4.21
C ALA A 87 10.99 -4.40 5.65
N ASN A 88 10.63 -3.40 6.46
CA ASN A 88 10.06 -3.63 7.78
C ASN A 88 8.69 -4.31 7.71
N GLN A 89 7.81 -3.86 6.82
CA GLN A 89 6.49 -4.45 6.62
C GLN A 89 6.57 -5.91 6.16
N ARG A 90 7.43 -6.20 5.16
CA ARG A 90 7.53 -7.52 4.54
C ARG A 90 8.31 -8.54 5.37
N TYR A 91 9.42 -8.10 5.96
CA TYR A 91 10.40 -8.99 6.56
C TYR A 91 10.66 -8.70 8.05
N GLY A 92 10.06 -7.66 8.62
CA GLY A 92 10.32 -7.23 10.00
C GLY A 92 11.71 -6.61 10.19
N TYR A 93 12.45 -6.31 9.11
CA TYR A 93 13.78 -5.72 9.20
C TYR A 93 13.72 -4.33 9.81
N SER A 94 14.65 -4.04 10.73
CA SER A 94 14.78 -2.68 11.26
C SER A 94 15.29 -1.72 10.18
N ALA A 95 15.06 -0.43 10.36
CA ALA A 95 15.61 0.59 9.47
C ALA A 95 17.13 0.51 9.39
N LYS A 96 17.80 0.26 10.51
CA LYS A 96 19.26 0.09 10.58
C LYS A 96 19.73 -1.18 9.87
N GLN A 97 19.05 -2.30 10.09
CA GLN A 97 19.36 -3.56 9.41
C GLN A 97 19.25 -3.40 7.89
N THR A 98 18.16 -2.79 7.40
CA THR A 98 17.95 -2.52 5.98
C THR A 98 19.08 -1.66 5.41
N LEU A 99 19.47 -0.58 6.09
CA LEU A 99 20.57 0.27 5.65
C LEU A 99 21.90 -0.50 5.59
N ASN A 100 22.20 -1.33 6.58
CA ASN A 100 23.43 -2.13 6.59
C ASN A 100 23.47 -3.14 5.44
N ILE A 101 22.35 -3.77 5.12
CA ILE A 101 22.22 -4.68 3.97
C ILE A 101 22.44 -3.89 2.66
N MET A 102 21.81 -2.74 2.52
CA MET A 102 21.98 -1.86 1.37
C MET A 102 23.43 -1.43 1.17
N GLN A 103 24.12 -1.10 2.27
CA GLN A 103 25.52 -0.72 2.24
C GLN A 103 26.40 -1.84 1.68
N ARG A 104 26.16 -3.10 2.07
CA ARG A 104 26.88 -4.25 1.50
C ARG A 104 26.57 -4.46 0.02
N LEU A 105 25.32 -4.30 -0.41
CA LEU A 105 24.91 -4.40 -1.81
C LEU A 105 25.55 -3.31 -2.68
N TYR A 106 25.75 -2.12 -2.11
CA TYR A 106 26.42 -1.00 -2.77
C TYR A 106 27.93 -1.12 -2.77
N GLU A 107 28.58 -1.37 -1.63
CA GLU A 107 30.04 -1.33 -1.47
C GLU A 107 30.72 -2.64 -1.90
N ASN A 108 30.19 -3.79 -1.44
CA ASN A 108 30.82 -5.08 -1.64
C ASN A 108 30.41 -5.72 -2.97
N HIS A 109 29.10 -5.84 -3.20
CA HIS A 109 28.55 -6.44 -4.42
C HIS A 109 28.51 -5.45 -5.59
N LYS A 110 28.44 -4.16 -5.33
CA LYS A 110 28.35 -3.07 -6.33
C LYS A 110 27.16 -3.16 -7.28
N VAL A 111 26.10 -3.85 -6.87
CA VAL A 111 24.92 -4.15 -7.70
C VAL A 111 23.76 -3.19 -7.53
N LEU A 112 23.80 -2.34 -6.51
CA LEU A 112 22.84 -1.27 -6.28
C LEU A 112 23.54 0.08 -6.17
N THR A 113 22.80 1.14 -6.49
CA THR A 113 23.30 2.52 -6.40
C THR A 113 23.34 3.00 -4.94
N TYR A 114 23.87 4.19 -4.71
CA TYR A 114 24.09 4.75 -3.38
C TYR A 114 22.82 4.75 -2.52
N PRO A 115 22.85 4.18 -1.30
CA PRO A 115 21.64 3.91 -0.54
C PRO A 115 21.04 5.14 0.18
N ARG A 116 21.85 6.15 0.52
CA ARG A 116 21.40 7.28 1.33
C ARG A 116 20.86 8.42 0.46
N THR A 117 19.76 8.16 -0.22
CA THR A 117 19.09 9.10 -1.10
C THR A 117 17.66 9.34 -0.66
N ASP A 118 17.19 10.56 -0.80
CA ASP A 118 15.80 10.98 -0.62
C ASP A 118 15.02 11.08 -1.95
N SER A 119 15.72 10.89 -3.08
CA SER A 119 15.11 10.92 -4.39
C SER A 119 14.50 9.58 -4.79
N ARG A 120 13.32 9.66 -5.41
CA ARG A 120 12.61 8.55 -6.05
C ARG A 120 12.65 8.65 -7.59
N TYR A 121 13.57 9.48 -8.10
CA TYR A 121 13.71 9.79 -9.51
C TYR A 121 15.13 9.52 -9.99
N ILE A 122 15.27 9.29 -11.29
CA ILE A 122 16.56 9.27 -11.99
C ILE A 122 16.67 10.47 -12.90
N GLY A 123 17.89 10.88 -13.19
CA GLY A 123 18.15 11.92 -14.19
C GLY A 123 18.05 11.37 -15.61
N LYS A 124 17.95 12.28 -16.58
CA LYS A 124 17.94 11.94 -18.01
C LYS A 124 19.23 11.28 -18.48
N ASP A 125 20.34 11.57 -17.82
CA ASP A 125 21.67 10.98 -18.04
C ASP A 125 21.71 9.47 -17.77
N ILE A 126 20.84 8.99 -16.86
CA ILE A 126 20.72 7.57 -16.51
C ILE A 126 19.93 6.78 -17.56
N VAL A 127 18.98 7.41 -18.25
CA VAL A 127 18.08 6.75 -19.20
C VAL A 127 18.81 5.93 -20.28
N PRO A 128 19.91 6.41 -20.91
CA PRO A 128 20.67 5.60 -21.88
C PRO A 128 21.27 4.32 -21.29
N THR A 129 21.54 4.29 -19.97
CA THR A 129 22.16 3.13 -19.29
C THR A 129 21.13 2.05 -18.89
N ILE A 130 19.85 2.29 -19.01
CA ILE A 130 18.79 1.37 -18.54
C ILE A 130 18.92 -0.03 -19.20
N LYS A 131 19.25 -0.10 -20.49
CA LYS A 131 19.41 -1.38 -21.18
C LYS A 131 20.57 -2.22 -20.64
N GLU A 132 21.65 -1.59 -20.23
CA GLU A 132 22.79 -2.27 -19.62
C GLU A 132 22.45 -2.77 -18.22
N ARG A 133 21.74 -1.97 -17.45
CA ARG A 133 21.23 -2.35 -16.12
C ARG A 133 20.26 -3.53 -16.19
N LEU A 134 19.38 -3.55 -17.19
CA LEU A 134 18.49 -4.68 -17.46
C LEU A 134 19.27 -5.96 -17.78
N ARG A 135 20.33 -5.87 -18.60
CA ARG A 135 21.18 -7.04 -18.87
C ARG A 135 21.89 -7.55 -17.62
N ALA A 136 22.41 -6.63 -16.81
CA ALA A 136 23.16 -6.96 -15.60
C ALA A 136 22.29 -7.68 -14.55
N CYS A 137 21.01 -7.33 -14.42
CA CYS A 137 20.10 -7.96 -13.48
C CYS A 137 19.30 -9.14 -14.07
N ALA A 138 19.40 -9.44 -15.37
CA ALA A 138 18.60 -10.47 -16.05
C ALA A 138 19.04 -11.90 -15.73
N THR A 139 19.04 -12.27 -14.46
CA THR A 139 19.41 -13.61 -13.99
C THR A 139 18.32 -14.17 -13.04
N GLY A 140 18.31 -15.49 -12.86
CA GLY A 140 17.34 -16.13 -11.98
C GLY A 140 15.90 -15.70 -12.24
N PRO A 141 15.17 -15.27 -11.22
CA PRO A 141 13.76 -14.88 -11.36
C PRO A 141 13.54 -13.62 -12.19
N TYR A 142 14.57 -12.82 -12.42
CA TYR A 142 14.47 -11.57 -13.18
C TYR A 142 14.69 -11.74 -14.68
N ARG A 143 15.16 -12.91 -15.13
CA ARG A 143 15.47 -13.17 -16.54
C ARG A 143 14.29 -12.92 -17.47
N LYS A 144 13.11 -13.44 -17.12
CA LYS A 144 11.90 -13.29 -17.92
C LYS A 144 11.44 -11.84 -17.98
N PRO A 145 11.19 -11.14 -16.85
CA PRO A 145 10.70 -9.76 -16.89
C PRO A 145 11.71 -8.75 -17.45
N ALA A 146 13.01 -8.89 -17.17
CA ALA A 146 14.03 -8.04 -17.75
C ALA A 146 14.19 -8.29 -19.26
N GLY A 147 14.14 -9.56 -19.67
CA GLY A 147 14.22 -9.95 -21.08
C GLY A 147 13.09 -9.37 -21.93
N ALA A 148 11.87 -9.34 -21.42
CA ALA A 148 10.73 -8.71 -22.07
C ALA A 148 10.97 -7.20 -22.33
N LEU A 149 11.58 -6.50 -21.37
CA LEU A 149 11.90 -5.07 -21.50
C LEU A 149 13.09 -4.80 -22.44
N MET A 150 14.07 -5.70 -22.51
CA MET A 150 15.23 -5.52 -23.40
C MET A 150 14.86 -5.45 -24.87
N ASN A 151 13.81 -6.15 -25.29
CA ASN A 151 13.33 -6.23 -26.66
C ASN A 151 12.39 -5.07 -27.06
N GLN A 152 12.13 -4.14 -26.14
CA GLN A 152 11.23 -3.00 -26.37
C GLN A 152 11.99 -1.67 -26.15
N PRO A 153 11.49 -0.56 -26.71
CA PRO A 153 11.97 0.77 -26.34
C PRO A 153 11.79 1.02 -24.85
N VAL A 154 12.75 1.72 -24.24
CA VAL A 154 12.65 2.11 -22.83
C VAL A 154 11.49 3.09 -22.64
N ARG A 155 10.58 2.78 -21.76
CA ARG A 155 9.42 3.62 -21.42
C ARG A 155 9.81 4.65 -20.33
N ALA A 156 10.76 5.52 -20.63
CA ALA A 156 11.10 6.62 -19.75
C ALA A 156 10.01 7.70 -19.77
N ASN A 157 9.55 8.10 -18.59
CA ASN A 157 8.52 9.13 -18.47
C ASN A 157 8.66 9.90 -17.13
N GLY A 158 7.93 10.99 -16.98
CA GLY A 158 8.00 11.88 -15.83
C GLY A 158 7.56 11.29 -14.48
N SER A 159 7.09 10.04 -14.44
CA SER A 159 6.76 9.37 -13.18
C SER A 159 8.01 8.94 -12.39
N PHE A 160 9.14 8.72 -13.08
CA PHE A 160 10.40 8.32 -12.46
C PHE A 160 11.65 8.98 -13.08
N VAL A 161 11.51 9.79 -14.13
CA VAL A 161 12.62 10.56 -14.75
C VAL A 161 12.34 12.04 -14.59
N ASP A 162 13.10 12.72 -13.74
CA ASP A 162 12.96 14.18 -13.54
C ASP A 162 14.22 14.74 -12.90
N ASP A 163 15.03 15.46 -13.67
CA ASP A 163 16.30 16.06 -13.20
C ASP A 163 16.09 17.03 -12.03
N LYS A 164 14.93 17.70 -11.94
CA LYS A 164 14.63 18.65 -10.86
C LYS A 164 14.35 18.00 -9.52
N LYS A 165 14.04 16.70 -9.53
CA LYS A 165 13.74 15.90 -8.35
C LYS A 165 14.89 14.97 -7.94
N VAL A 166 16.02 15.08 -8.61
CA VAL A 166 17.28 14.47 -8.24
C VAL A 166 18.15 15.56 -7.59
N SER A 167 18.49 15.35 -6.32
CA SER A 167 19.40 16.23 -5.58
C SER A 167 20.86 15.80 -5.78
N ASP A 168 21.52 15.35 -4.71
CA ASP A 168 22.90 14.85 -4.78
C ASP A 168 22.97 13.44 -5.37
N HIS A 169 21.93 12.62 -5.15
CA HIS A 169 21.82 11.25 -5.60
C HIS A 169 20.44 10.96 -6.17
N HIS A 170 20.42 10.13 -7.21
CA HIS A 170 19.18 9.62 -7.77
C HIS A 170 18.62 8.44 -6.93
N ALA A 171 17.43 7.96 -7.29
CA ALA A 171 16.79 6.79 -6.67
C ALA A 171 17.69 5.56 -6.62
N ILE A 172 17.40 4.64 -5.71
CA ILE A 172 18.08 3.35 -5.58
C ILE A 172 17.60 2.43 -6.71
N ILE A 173 18.53 2.06 -7.57
CA ILE A 173 18.31 1.19 -8.73
C ILE A 173 19.47 0.20 -8.91
N PRO A 174 19.29 -0.89 -9.69
CA PRO A 174 20.41 -1.76 -10.07
C PRO A 174 21.47 -0.99 -10.86
N THR A 175 22.73 -1.38 -10.69
CA THR A 175 23.87 -0.88 -11.47
C THR A 175 24.05 -1.70 -12.75
N GLU A 176 25.08 -1.38 -13.53
CA GLU A 176 25.52 -2.15 -14.69
C GLU A 176 26.38 -3.38 -14.30
N GLN A 177 26.63 -3.58 -13.01
CA GLN A 177 27.38 -4.74 -12.50
C GLN A 177 26.51 -6.00 -12.59
N PHE A 178 27.02 -7.04 -13.26
CA PHE A 178 26.35 -8.34 -13.32
C PHE A 178 26.20 -8.93 -11.93
N VAL A 179 24.97 -9.32 -11.59
CA VAL A 179 24.66 -9.85 -10.28
C VAL A 179 24.97 -11.34 -10.17
N GLN A 180 25.55 -11.73 -9.04
CA GLN A 180 25.81 -13.13 -8.68
C GLN A 180 24.97 -13.46 -7.43
N LEU A 181 23.75 -13.91 -7.65
CA LEU A 181 22.79 -14.16 -6.56
C LEU A 181 23.29 -15.20 -5.56
N ASP A 182 24.08 -16.17 -6.00
CA ASP A 182 24.62 -17.23 -5.14
C ASP A 182 25.65 -16.74 -4.14
N HIS A 183 26.26 -15.57 -4.37
CA HIS A 183 27.21 -14.94 -3.46
C HIS A 183 26.53 -14.05 -2.41
N MET A 184 25.20 -13.88 -2.48
CA MET A 184 24.45 -13.07 -1.54
C MET A 184 23.86 -13.90 -0.40
N THR A 185 23.80 -13.30 0.79
CA THR A 185 22.99 -13.83 1.89
C THR A 185 21.52 -13.80 1.55
N ASN A 186 20.71 -14.52 2.30
CA ASN A 186 19.25 -14.50 2.12
C ASN A 186 18.65 -13.09 2.34
N GLU A 187 19.18 -12.35 3.32
CA GLU A 187 18.76 -10.96 3.58
C GLU A 187 19.14 -10.03 2.43
N GLU A 188 20.35 -10.17 1.88
CA GLU A 188 20.81 -9.40 0.73
C GLU A 188 19.96 -9.69 -0.51
N ARG A 189 19.61 -10.96 -0.76
CA ARG A 189 18.72 -11.35 -1.86
C ARG A 189 17.35 -10.72 -1.73
N LYS A 190 16.77 -10.68 -0.52
CA LYS A 190 15.45 -10.08 -0.27
C LYS A 190 15.43 -8.58 -0.58
N ILE A 191 16.42 -7.84 -0.11
CA ILE A 191 16.51 -6.40 -0.38
C ILE A 191 16.82 -6.14 -1.87
N TYR A 192 17.72 -6.91 -2.47
CA TYR A 192 18.02 -6.83 -3.90
C TYR A 192 16.76 -7.09 -4.74
N ASP A 193 15.99 -8.14 -4.39
CA ASP A 193 14.71 -8.47 -5.04
C ASP A 193 13.72 -7.31 -5.03
N MET A 194 13.55 -6.66 -3.87
CA MET A 194 12.67 -5.50 -3.76
C MET A 194 13.08 -4.39 -4.74
N VAL A 195 14.36 -4.05 -4.79
CA VAL A 195 14.87 -2.97 -5.64
C VAL A 195 14.77 -3.32 -7.12
N VAL A 196 15.18 -4.52 -7.51
CA VAL A 196 15.13 -4.94 -8.92
C VAL A 196 13.68 -4.99 -9.43
N ARG A 197 12.77 -5.59 -8.68
CA ARG A 197 11.36 -5.65 -9.10
C ARG A 197 10.73 -4.26 -9.19
N ARG A 198 11.06 -3.35 -8.28
CA ARG A 198 10.61 -1.97 -8.35
C ARG A 198 11.16 -1.25 -9.59
N PHE A 199 12.43 -1.43 -9.89
CA PHE A 199 13.06 -0.89 -11.10
C PHE A 199 12.43 -1.45 -12.38
N LEU A 200 12.20 -2.76 -12.44
CA LEU A 200 11.53 -3.37 -13.58
C LEU A 200 10.09 -2.85 -13.72
N SER A 201 9.35 -2.77 -12.62
CA SER A 201 7.93 -2.40 -12.63
C SER A 201 7.65 -1.00 -13.19
N VAL A 202 8.50 -0.01 -12.91
CA VAL A 202 8.31 1.35 -13.47
C VAL A 202 8.52 1.41 -14.98
N LEU A 203 9.19 0.42 -15.56
CA LEU A 203 9.42 0.29 -17.00
C LEU A 203 8.29 -0.45 -17.72
N TYR A 204 7.41 -1.13 -16.98
CA TYR A 204 6.26 -1.85 -17.52
C TYR A 204 5.07 -0.91 -17.77
N PRO A 205 4.13 -1.31 -18.65
CA PRO A 205 2.88 -0.58 -18.82
C PRO A 205 2.01 -0.62 -17.55
N PRO A 206 1.00 0.24 -17.45
CA PRO A 206 0.09 0.23 -16.29
C PRO A 206 -0.68 -1.09 -16.20
N PHE A 207 -1.09 -1.43 -14.98
CA PHE A 207 -2.12 -2.42 -14.74
C PHE A 207 -3.47 -1.83 -15.13
N VAL A 208 -4.20 -2.52 -16.02
CA VAL A 208 -5.48 -2.07 -16.58
C VAL A 208 -6.58 -3.04 -16.19
N TYR A 209 -7.65 -2.54 -15.62
CA TYR A 209 -8.81 -3.33 -15.23
C TYR A 209 -10.11 -2.55 -15.42
N GLU A 210 -11.18 -3.29 -15.56
CA GLU A 210 -12.53 -2.78 -15.57
C GLU A 210 -13.13 -2.93 -14.17
N GLN A 211 -13.51 -1.80 -13.56
CA GLN A 211 -14.24 -1.78 -12.29
C GLN A 211 -15.72 -1.75 -12.58
N VAL A 212 -16.43 -2.80 -12.21
CA VAL A 212 -17.88 -2.90 -12.30
C VAL A 212 -18.48 -2.56 -10.94
N SER A 213 -19.42 -1.64 -10.92
CA SER A 213 -20.15 -1.26 -9.71
C SER A 213 -21.64 -1.41 -9.98
N MET A 214 -22.33 -2.09 -9.09
CA MET A 214 -23.77 -2.29 -9.15
C MET A 214 -24.45 -1.71 -7.92
N GLU A 215 -25.59 -1.10 -8.12
CA GLU A 215 -26.47 -0.66 -7.04
C GLU A 215 -27.84 -1.31 -7.22
N GLY A 216 -28.41 -1.79 -6.13
CA GLY A 216 -29.73 -2.38 -6.06
C GLY A 216 -30.56 -1.74 -4.96
N ILE A 217 -31.88 -1.78 -5.12
CA ILE A 217 -32.84 -1.24 -4.13
C ILE A 217 -33.69 -2.38 -3.61
N VAL A 218 -33.86 -2.42 -2.29
CA VAL A 218 -34.77 -3.32 -1.58
C VAL A 218 -35.47 -2.51 -0.50
N ALA A 219 -36.82 -2.51 -0.48
CA ALA A 219 -37.61 -1.79 0.52
C ALA A 219 -37.19 -0.31 0.69
N GLY A 220 -36.76 0.34 -0.38
CA GLY A 220 -36.30 1.74 -0.37
C GLY A 220 -34.85 1.93 0.10
N GLU A 221 -34.13 0.86 0.45
CA GLU A 221 -32.75 0.90 0.92
C GLU A 221 -31.77 0.53 -0.20
N LEU A 222 -30.62 1.18 -0.20
CA LEU A 222 -29.59 1.02 -1.20
C LEU A 222 -28.57 -0.08 -0.81
N PHE A 223 -28.33 -0.97 -1.74
CA PHE A 223 -27.31 -2.02 -1.65
C PHE A 223 -26.31 -1.87 -2.79
N ALA A 224 -25.07 -2.17 -2.52
CA ALA A 224 -24.00 -2.07 -3.51
C ALA A 224 -23.20 -3.38 -3.63
N ALA A 225 -22.71 -3.64 -4.83
CA ALA A 225 -21.80 -4.71 -5.14
C ALA A 225 -20.67 -4.21 -6.07
N SER A 226 -19.49 -4.75 -5.93
CA SER A 226 -18.31 -4.36 -6.71
C SER A 226 -17.63 -5.57 -7.31
N GLY A 227 -17.09 -5.43 -8.51
CA GLY A 227 -16.32 -6.46 -9.18
C GLY A 227 -15.20 -5.87 -10.02
N LYS A 228 -14.17 -6.67 -10.26
CA LYS A 228 -12.99 -6.26 -11.00
C LYS A 228 -12.64 -7.29 -12.07
N VAL A 229 -12.47 -6.83 -13.30
CA VAL A 229 -12.05 -7.66 -14.42
C VAL A 229 -10.71 -7.15 -14.94
N VAL A 230 -9.66 -7.95 -14.79
CA VAL A 230 -8.31 -7.58 -15.28
C VAL A 230 -8.28 -7.64 -16.80
N LYS A 231 -7.84 -6.55 -17.42
CA LYS A 231 -7.64 -6.43 -18.88
C LYS A 231 -6.17 -6.65 -19.26
N SER A 232 -5.25 -6.09 -18.45
CA SER A 232 -3.81 -6.23 -18.64
C SER A 232 -3.12 -6.20 -17.28
N ALA A 233 -2.30 -7.18 -16.97
CA ALA A 233 -1.57 -7.26 -15.73
C ALA A 233 -0.48 -6.16 -15.62
N GLY A 234 0.10 -5.74 -16.77
CA GLY A 234 1.07 -4.67 -16.82
C GLY A 234 2.23 -4.89 -15.84
N TRP A 235 2.56 -3.89 -15.04
CA TRP A 235 3.66 -3.96 -14.08
C TRP A 235 3.48 -5.04 -12.99
N LYS A 236 2.25 -5.50 -12.73
CA LYS A 236 2.01 -6.57 -11.74
C LYS A 236 2.61 -7.91 -12.17
N ASP A 237 2.83 -8.13 -13.47
CA ASP A 237 3.53 -9.33 -13.97
C ASP A 237 4.96 -9.47 -13.41
N VAL A 238 5.59 -8.36 -13.04
CA VAL A 238 6.94 -8.37 -12.42
C VAL A 238 6.91 -9.08 -11.06
N TYR A 239 5.77 -9.08 -10.37
CA TYR A 239 5.55 -9.69 -9.07
C TYR A 239 4.84 -11.05 -9.14
N GLU A 240 4.59 -11.59 -10.34
CA GLU A 240 4.06 -12.95 -10.53
C GLU A 240 4.98 -13.96 -9.84
N ASN A 241 4.41 -14.89 -9.07
CA ASN A 241 5.11 -15.89 -8.28
C ASN A 241 5.95 -15.34 -7.09
N THR A 242 5.65 -14.16 -6.62
CA THR A 242 6.07 -13.74 -5.29
C THR A 242 4.90 -13.95 -4.33
N ASP A 243 5.20 -14.30 -3.06
CA ASP A 243 4.19 -14.33 -1.98
C ASP A 243 3.68 -12.90 -1.63
N ASP A 244 4.12 -11.92 -2.40
CA ASP A 244 3.68 -10.53 -2.36
C ASP A 244 2.33 -10.36 -3.06
N THR A 245 1.30 -11.00 -2.54
CA THR A 245 -0.03 -10.42 -2.67
C THR A 245 0.04 -9.11 -1.88
N GLU A 246 0.05 -7.98 -2.57
CA GLU A 246 -0.36 -6.72 -1.96
C GLU A 246 -1.77 -6.96 -1.41
N GLU A 247 -1.87 -7.43 -0.19
CA GLU A 247 -3.01 -7.12 0.63
C GLU A 247 -2.96 -5.59 0.73
N ASP A 248 -3.88 -4.95 0.03
CA ASP A 248 -4.15 -3.51 0.25
C ASP A 248 -4.12 -3.33 1.76
N GLU A 249 -3.11 -2.61 2.26
CA GLU A 249 -3.01 -2.31 3.69
C GLU A 249 -4.41 -1.93 4.14
N ASP A 250 -4.94 -2.67 5.10
CA ASP A 250 -6.15 -2.33 5.84
C ASP A 250 -5.93 -0.95 6.47
N THR A 251 -6.01 0.06 5.62
CA THR A 251 -6.09 1.44 6.08
C THR A 251 -7.40 1.56 6.83
N ALA A 252 -7.30 1.97 8.03
CA ALA A 252 -8.17 1.98 9.20
C ALA A 252 -9.68 2.35 9.02
N ASP A 253 -10.27 2.23 7.87
CA ASP A 253 -11.72 2.37 7.72
C ASP A 253 -12.31 1.51 6.59
N ASP A 254 -12.45 0.22 6.88
CA ASP A 254 -13.15 -0.79 6.05
C ASP A 254 -14.64 -0.45 5.82
N ALA A 255 -15.13 0.60 6.49
CA ALA A 255 -16.53 1.03 6.45
C ALA A 255 -16.97 1.59 5.09
N GLN A 256 -16.04 1.89 4.19
CA GLN A 256 -16.35 2.48 2.87
C GLN A 256 -15.84 1.63 1.69
N LYS A 257 -15.24 0.48 1.95
CA LYS A 257 -14.74 -0.40 0.89
C LYS A 257 -15.60 -1.64 0.75
N LEU A 258 -15.93 -1.99 -0.49
CA LEU A 258 -16.54 -3.27 -0.86
C LEU A 258 -15.44 -4.23 -1.33
N LYS A 259 -15.59 -5.51 -0.99
CA LYS A 259 -14.76 -6.56 -1.58
C LYS A 259 -15.18 -6.81 -3.01
N ASP A 260 -14.21 -6.82 -3.92
CA ASP A 260 -14.47 -7.19 -5.31
C ASP A 260 -14.85 -8.67 -5.39
N GLN A 261 -15.86 -8.97 -6.20
CA GLN A 261 -16.34 -10.32 -6.48
C GLN A 261 -16.52 -10.50 -7.98
N LYS A 262 -16.67 -11.73 -8.42
CA LYS A 262 -17.02 -12.01 -9.81
C LYS A 262 -18.50 -11.66 -10.01
N LEU A 263 -18.76 -10.64 -10.81
CA LEU A 263 -20.12 -10.19 -11.08
C LEU A 263 -20.61 -10.77 -12.43
N PRO A 264 -21.82 -11.34 -12.49
CA PRO A 264 -22.48 -11.67 -13.75
C PRO A 264 -22.89 -10.39 -14.50
N GLN A 265 -23.18 -10.53 -15.77
CA GLN A 265 -23.78 -9.42 -16.53
C GLN A 265 -25.22 -9.21 -16.06
N MET A 266 -25.51 -7.99 -15.64
CA MET A 266 -26.81 -7.56 -15.15
C MET A 266 -27.26 -6.30 -15.86
N LYS A 267 -28.57 -6.10 -15.94
CA LYS A 267 -29.19 -4.89 -16.52
C LYS A 267 -30.01 -4.17 -15.44
N LYS A 268 -30.10 -2.85 -15.60
CA LYS A 268 -31.01 -2.04 -14.79
C LYS A 268 -32.45 -2.57 -14.92
N GLY A 269 -33.16 -2.66 -13.78
CA GLY A 269 -34.52 -3.14 -13.71
C GLY A 269 -34.66 -4.64 -13.50
N GLU A 270 -33.58 -5.41 -13.57
CA GLU A 270 -33.63 -6.83 -13.21
C GLU A 270 -34.00 -7.01 -11.73
N ARG A 271 -34.86 -7.98 -11.47
CA ARG A 271 -35.32 -8.32 -10.12
C ARG A 271 -34.78 -9.66 -9.69
N LEU A 272 -34.07 -9.64 -8.56
CA LEU A 272 -33.42 -10.81 -7.99
C LEU A 272 -34.09 -11.21 -6.70
N HIS A 273 -34.44 -12.49 -6.56
CA HIS A 273 -34.92 -13.02 -5.30
C HIS A 273 -33.81 -13.02 -4.26
N ILE A 274 -34.08 -12.55 -3.07
CA ILE A 274 -33.13 -12.56 -1.95
C ILE A 274 -33.11 -13.95 -1.34
N GLU A 275 -31.97 -14.62 -1.45
CA GLU A 275 -31.77 -15.99 -0.96
C GLU A 275 -31.42 -16.00 0.53
N ASN A 276 -30.64 -15.03 0.98
CA ASN A 276 -30.20 -14.91 2.36
C ASN A 276 -29.93 -13.46 2.75
N VAL A 277 -30.19 -13.15 4.01
CA VAL A 277 -29.86 -11.85 4.65
C VAL A 277 -29.04 -12.12 5.90
N SER A 278 -27.90 -11.46 6.02
CA SER A 278 -26.99 -11.58 7.16
C SER A 278 -26.71 -10.22 7.79
N MET A 279 -26.83 -10.15 9.09
CA MET A 279 -26.39 -9.01 9.89
C MET A 279 -25.00 -9.30 10.44
N ASN A 280 -24.03 -8.46 10.12
CA ASN A 280 -22.66 -8.57 10.57
C ASN A 280 -22.42 -7.58 11.71
N THR A 281 -21.77 -8.05 12.77
CA THR A 281 -21.45 -7.22 13.94
C THR A 281 -19.93 -7.08 14.04
N GLY A 282 -19.46 -5.86 14.30
CA GLY A 282 -18.06 -5.58 14.56
C GLY A 282 -17.88 -4.54 15.66
N ARG A 283 -16.64 -4.30 16.03
CA ARG A 283 -16.27 -3.25 16.99
C ARG A 283 -15.19 -2.37 16.38
N THR A 284 -15.28 -1.07 16.59
CA THR A 284 -14.21 -0.15 16.25
C THR A 284 -12.95 -0.50 17.03
N LYS A 285 -11.78 -0.35 16.38
CA LYS A 285 -10.48 -0.64 16.97
C LYS A 285 -9.75 0.66 17.32
N PRO A 286 -8.91 0.67 18.35
CA PRO A 286 -8.05 1.82 18.60
C PRO A 286 -7.06 2.01 17.44
N PRO A 287 -6.45 3.20 17.31
CA PRO A 287 -5.38 3.39 16.34
C PRO A 287 -4.25 2.39 16.61
N ALA A 288 -3.67 1.83 15.56
CA ALA A 288 -2.59 0.86 15.68
C ALA A 288 -1.34 1.51 16.31
N ARG A 289 -0.59 0.72 17.09
CA ARG A 289 0.72 1.13 17.55
C ARG A 289 1.67 1.36 16.39
N PHE A 290 2.69 2.16 16.62
CA PHE A 290 3.73 2.33 15.63
C PHE A 290 4.51 1.03 15.41
N THR A 291 4.81 0.74 14.16
CA THR A 291 5.92 -0.11 13.72
C THR A 291 7.09 0.79 13.32
N GLU A 292 8.26 0.24 13.05
CA GLU A 292 9.33 1.09 12.50
C GLU A 292 8.93 1.71 11.15
N ALA A 293 8.21 0.97 10.32
CA ALA A 293 7.70 1.48 9.04
C ALA A 293 6.80 2.71 9.22
N THR A 294 5.83 2.62 10.12
CA THR A 294 4.90 3.73 10.37
C THR A 294 5.54 4.87 11.16
N LEU A 295 6.53 4.58 12.00
CA LEU A 295 7.32 5.59 12.68
C LEU A 295 8.19 6.38 11.69
N LEU A 296 8.85 5.72 10.75
CA LEU A 296 9.60 6.37 9.67
C LEU A 296 8.69 7.29 8.85
N ALA A 297 7.50 6.84 8.48
CA ALA A 297 6.51 7.67 7.78
C ALA A 297 6.09 8.90 8.60
N ALA A 298 5.91 8.72 9.91
CA ALA A 298 5.60 9.82 10.82
C ALA A 298 6.77 10.81 10.97
N MET A 299 8.02 10.33 10.94
CA MET A 299 9.21 11.18 10.95
C MET A 299 9.36 11.99 9.67
N GLU A 300 8.99 11.45 8.52
CA GLU A 300 8.96 12.19 7.25
C GLU A 300 7.88 13.26 7.23
N ASN A 301 6.72 12.98 7.79
CA ASN A 301 5.60 13.91 7.82
C ASN A 301 5.02 14.05 9.25
N PRO A 302 5.74 14.71 10.16
CA PRO A 302 5.37 14.83 11.57
C PRO A 302 4.18 15.76 11.82
N VAL A 303 3.78 16.57 10.86
CA VAL A 303 2.73 17.59 11.00
C VAL A 303 1.42 17.01 11.53
N ARG A 304 1.07 15.80 11.15
CA ARG A 304 -0.13 15.09 11.62
C ARG A 304 -0.16 14.80 13.13
N TYR A 305 1.00 14.84 13.78
CA TYR A 305 1.18 14.55 15.20
C TYR A 305 1.45 15.81 16.04
N MET A 306 1.49 16.96 15.39
CA MET A 306 1.65 18.26 16.06
C MET A 306 0.31 18.80 16.55
N GLU A 307 0.34 19.65 17.55
CA GLU A 307 -0.83 20.39 17.96
C GLU A 307 -1.17 21.46 16.93
N SER A 308 -2.47 21.71 16.71
CA SER A 308 -2.99 22.57 15.66
C SER A 308 -2.54 24.06 15.74
N HIS A 309 -1.90 24.44 16.84
CA HIS A 309 -1.51 25.84 17.12
C HIS A 309 -0.09 26.19 16.68
N ASP A 310 0.76 25.24 16.32
CA ASP A 310 2.15 25.53 15.94
C ASP A 310 2.35 25.49 14.42
N THR A 311 1.66 26.38 13.72
CA THR A 311 1.72 26.50 12.26
C THR A 311 3.12 26.84 11.73
N LYS A 312 3.94 27.56 12.51
CA LYS A 312 5.30 27.95 12.14
C LYS A 312 6.25 26.75 12.19
N ALA A 313 6.20 25.97 13.26
CA ALA A 313 6.99 24.74 13.39
C ALA A 313 6.55 23.69 12.36
N ALA A 314 5.25 23.55 12.11
CA ALA A 314 4.72 22.68 11.07
C ALA A 314 5.26 23.02 9.67
N LYS A 315 5.29 24.32 9.34
CA LYS A 315 5.84 24.81 8.07
C LYS A 315 7.34 24.51 7.97
N THR A 316 8.11 24.83 9.00
CA THR A 316 9.56 24.56 9.03
C THR A 316 9.86 23.06 8.88
N LEU A 317 9.15 22.19 9.59
CA LEU A 317 9.32 20.73 9.47
C LEU A 317 8.94 20.20 8.09
N GLY A 318 7.92 20.77 7.45
CA GLY A 318 7.57 20.45 6.07
C GLY A 318 8.68 20.85 5.07
N GLU A 319 9.28 22.02 5.27
CA GLU A 319 10.35 22.52 4.41
C GLU A 319 11.70 21.77 4.61
N THR A 320 11.94 21.24 5.81
CA THR A 320 13.19 20.51 6.14
C THR A 320 13.09 18.99 5.92
N GLY A 321 11.99 18.48 5.37
CA GLY A 321 11.80 17.05 5.11
C GLY A 321 11.49 16.20 6.34
N GLY A 322 10.97 16.81 7.41
CA GLY A 322 10.52 16.14 8.62
C GLY A 322 11.56 16.06 9.74
N LEU A 323 11.43 15.06 10.58
CA LEU A 323 12.33 14.78 11.70
C LEU A 323 13.50 13.92 11.28
N GLY A 324 14.71 14.45 11.41
CA GLY A 324 15.92 13.79 10.93
C GLY A 324 16.02 13.75 9.41
N THR A 325 17.15 13.31 8.91
CA THR A 325 17.41 13.12 7.48
C THR A 325 17.31 11.63 7.13
N VAL A 326 17.25 11.29 5.85
CA VAL A 326 17.32 9.88 5.40
C VAL A 326 18.53 9.15 5.97
N ALA A 327 19.66 9.86 6.17
CA ALA A 327 20.87 9.28 6.71
C ALA A 327 20.82 9.02 8.24
N THR A 328 19.99 9.73 8.98
CA THR A 328 20.01 9.75 10.46
C THR A 328 18.81 9.11 11.13
N ARG A 329 17.68 8.94 10.42
CA ARG A 329 16.45 8.38 11.02
C ARG A 329 16.64 6.99 11.64
N ALA A 330 17.35 6.11 10.95
CA ALA A 330 17.63 4.77 11.45
C ALA A 330 18.42 4.79 12.76
N ASP A 331 19.46 5.64 12.85
CA ASP A 331 20.28 5.80 14.04
C ASP A 331 19.51 6.44 15.21
N ILE A 332 18.60 7.39 14.92
CA ILE A 332 17.70 7.98 15.92
C ILE A 332 16.79 6.91 16.52
N ILE A 333 16.17 6.07 15.69
CA ILE A 333 15.30 5.00 16.16
C ILE A 333 16.09 3.98 16.99
N GLU A 334 17.24 3.55 16.51
CA GLU A 334 18.11 2.62 17.23
C GLU A 334 18.57 3.18 18.58
N LYS A 335 18.93 4.47 18.63
CA LYS A 335 19.30 5.14 19.89
C LYS A 335 18.17 5.15 20.91
N LEU A 336 16.92 5.34 20.48
CA LEU A 336 15.75 5.30 21.37
C LEU A 336 15.54 3.90 21.95
N PHE A 337 15.75 2.84 21.19
CA PHE A 337 15.73 1.46 21.69
C PHE A 337 16.88 1.20 22.67
N ASN A 338 18.10 1.56 22.30
CA ASN A 338 19.29 1.37 23.13
C ASN A 338 19.27 2.17 24.43
N SER A 339 18.53 3.28 24.47
CA SER A 339 18.30 4.09 25.67
C SER A 339 17.13 3.59 26.53
N PHE A 340 16.54 2.44 26.19
CA PHE A 340 15.39 1.85 26.88
C PHE A 340 14.19 2.77 27.00
N LEU A 341 14.01 3.70 26.06
CA LEU A 341 12.83 4.57 26.00
C LEU A 341 11.66 3.92 25.26
N MET A 342 11.96 2.90 24.50
CA MET A 342 10.96 2.08 23.80
C MET A 342 11.47 0.65 23.60
N GLU A 343 10.54 -0.28 23.47
CA GLU A 343 10.79 -1.69 23.21
C GLU A 343 9.95 -2.21 22.05
N LYS A 344 10.39 -3.31 21.44
CA LYS A 344 9.58 -4.03 20.45
C LYS A 344 8.84 -5.19 21.11
N LYS A 345 7.55 -5.34 20.73
CA LYS A 345 6.75 -6.55 20.98
C LYS A 345 6.20 -7.02 19.64
N GLY A 346 6.84 -8.04 19.06
CA GLY A 346 6.64 -8.39 17.66
C GLY A 346 7.09 -7.23 16.75
N ASN A 347 6.21 -6.74 15.88
CA ASN A 347 6.49 -5.59 15.02
C ASN A 347 6.08 -4.24 15.64
N GLU A 348 5.37 -4.26 16.77
CA GLU A 348 4.88 -3.05 17.44
C GLU A 348 5.94 -2.42 18.33
N ILE A 349 5.92 -1.09 18.38
CA ILE A 349 6.76 -0.27 19.25
C ILE A 349 5.93 0.15 20.47
N HIS A 350 6.42 -0.15 21.66
CA HIS A 350 5.87 0.21 22.95
C HIS A 350 6.80 1.16 23.71
N LEU A 351 6.25 2.02 24.57
CA LEU A 351 7.03 2.73 25.57
C LEU A 351 7.39 1.77 26.70
N THR A 352 8.57 1.92 27.26
CA THR A 352 9.03 1.19 28.45
C THR A 352 8.42 1.79 29.71
#